data_3f42a88fd62ff02d2e6e8369128ccb34
#
_entry.id   3f42a88fd62ff02d2e6e8369128ccb34
#
_cell.length_a   1.000
_cell.length_b   1.000
_cell.length_c   1.000
_cell.angle_alpha   90.00
_cell.angle_beta   90.00
_cell.angle_gamma   90.00
#
_symmetry.space_group_name_H-M   'P 1'
#
loop_
_entity.id
_entity.type
_entity.pdbx_description
1 polymer ?
#
loop_
_entity_poly.entity_id
_entity_poly.type
_entity_poly.pdbx_seq_one_letter_code
_entity_poly.pdbx_strand_id
1 'polypeptide(L)'
;MQTIQDFVPAGRKNRPERKMIPKYITIHNTGNAGKGADALSHAKYIKGDAAAQRQASWHFTVDDKRIIQHLPLDEMAWHCGDGNGPGNSSSIGIEICENIDGDIRKAEDLAAQLAADLLKQFNLGIDRVKQHWDWSGKNCPHVLRARPNGWRDFVALIKSKGEVQMKPEVANEIISHLQGQWAFYNQMGMKDKAVRIGQLADQLRVASGQKQQKI
;
A
#
# COMPACT_ATOMS: atom_id res chain seq x y z
N MET A 1 1.61 -12.02 -0.05
CA MET A 1 0.36 -12.83 -0.08
C MET A 1 -0.14 -12.85 -1.51
N GLN A 2 -0.76 -13.95 -1.97
CA GLN A 2 -1.25 -14.04 -3.35
C GLN A 2 -2.59 -13.31 -3.48
N THR A 3 -2.71 -12.43 -4.48
CA THR A 3 -3.97 -11.77 -4.83
C THR A 3 -4.87 -12.74 -5.59
N ILE A 4 -6.13 -12.85 -5.17
CA ILE A 4 -7.16 -13.64 -5.85
C ILE A 4 -7.82 -12.75 -6.90
N GLN A 5 -7.82 -13.15 -8.17
CA GLN A 5 -8.55 -12.45 -9.21
C GLN A 5 -9.99 -12.99 -9.30
N ASP A 6 -10.96 -12.11 -9.07
CA ASP A 6 -12.40 -12.41 -9.16
C ASP A 6 -13.11 -11.20 -9.79
N PHE A 7 -12.97 -11.09 -11.10
CA PHE A 7 -13.40 -9.91 -11.84
C PHE A 7 -14.91 -9.79 -11.98
N VAL A 8 -15.39 -8.57 -11.91
CA VAL A 8 -16.75 -8.21 -12.37
C VAL A 8 -16.85 -8.55 -13.84
N PRO A 9 -17.88 -9.33 -14.28
CA PRO A 9 -18.04 -9.67 -15.68
C PRO A 9 -18.13 -8.43 -16.59
N ALA A 10 -17.63 -8.55 -17.81
CA ALA A 10 -17.80 -7.53 -18.84
C ALA A 10 -19.29 -7.26 -19.11
N GLY A 11 -19.63 -6.05 -19.53
CA GLY A 11 -21.02 -5.65 -19.81
C GLY A 11 -21.86 -5.35 -18.58
N ARG A 12 -21.33 -5.48 -17.35
CA ARG A 12 -22.05 -5.08 -16.14
C ARG A 12 -22.08 -3.55 -16.02
N LYS A 13 -23.23 -2.96 -15.63
CA LYS A 13 -23.41 -1.50 -15.53
C LYS A 13 -22.43 -0.80 -14.59
N ASN A 14 -21.88 -1.52 -13.61
CA ASN A 14 -20.88 -0.99 -12.69
C ASN A 14 -19.44 -1.23 -13.14
N ARG A 15 -19.20 -1.92 -14.25
CA ARG A 15 -17.88 -2.04 -14.89
C ARG A 15 -17.85 -1.16 -16.12
N PRO A 16 -17.22 0.02 -16.06
CA PRO A 16 -17.26 0.99 -17.16
C PRO A 16 -16.46 0.57 -18.39
N GLU A 17 -15.54 -0.38 -18.26
CA GLU A 17 -14.65 -0.90 -19.34
C GLU A 17 -13.88 0.22 -20.07
N ARG A 18 -13.70 1.36 -19.40
CA ARG A 18 -12.95 2.51 -19.91
C ARG A 18 -11.51 2.41 -19.44
N LYS A 19 -10.58 2.52 -20.39
CA LYS A 19 -9.15 2.47 -20.08
C LYS A 19 -8.70 3.65 -19.24
N MET A 20 -7.79 3.39 -18.31
CA MET A 20 -7.09 4.42 -17.53
C MET A 20 -5.60 4.12 -17.42
N ILE A 21 -4.83 5.15 -17.12
CA ILE A 21 -3.45 5.04 -16.64
C ILE A 21 -3.48 5.38 -15.16
N PRO A 22 -3.14 4.45 -14.27
CA PRO A 22 -3.12 4.70 -12.84
C PRO A 22 -2.14 5.83 -12.47
N LYS A 23 -2.64 6.83 -11.76
CA LYS A 23 -1.86 7.98 -11.24
C LYS A 23 -1.99 8.12 -9.72
N TYR A 24 -2.97 7.45 -9.14
CA TYR A 24 -3.29 7.50 -7.72
C TYR A 24 -3.74 6.13 -7.20
N ILE A 25 -3.66 5.99 -5.88
CA ILE A 25 -4.27 4.87 -5.15
C ILE A 25 -5.21 5.49 -4.13
N THR A 26 -6.49 5.10 -4.16
CA THR A 26 -7.49 5.62 -3.24
C THR A 26 -7.89 4.57 -2.23
N ILE A 27 -7.80 4.94 -0.96
CA ILE A 27 -8.14 4.08 0.17
C ILE A 27 -9.56 4.37 0.64
N HIS A 28 -10.31 3.28 0.88
CA HIS A 28 -11.67 3.29 1.39
C HIS A 28 -11.81 2.33 2.57
N ASN A 29 -12.88 2.51 3.35
CA ASN A 29 -13.47 1.44 4.15
C ASN A 29 -14.79 1.02 3.52
N THR A 30 -15.11 -0.28 3.59
CA THR A 30 -16.31 -0.86 2.95
C THR A 30 -17.62 -0.28 3.48
N GLY A 31 -17.64 0.37 4.65
CA GLY A 31 -18.82 0.90 5.29
C GLY A 31 -19.78 -0.21 5.76
N ASN A 32 -19.28 -1.41 5.97
CA ASN A 32 -20.05 -2.57 6.40
C ASN A 32 -19.35 -3.33 7.52
N ALA A 33 -19.73 -3.01 8.77
CA ALA A 33 -19.22 -3.68 9.98
C ALA A 33 -19.95 -4.99 10.30
N GLY A 34 -20.92 -5.41 9.48
CA GLY A 34 -21.70 -6.63 9.71
C GLY A 34 -20.82 -7.89 9.81
N LYS A 35 -21.23 -8.85 10.65
CA LYS A 35 -20.57 -10.16 10.73
C LYS A 35 -20.57 -10.83 9.36
N GLY A 36 -19.41 -11.36 8.94
CA GLY A 36 -19.22 -12.00 7.65
C GLY A 36 -19.13 -11.04 6.45
N ALA A 37 -19.05 -9.72 6.68
CA ALA A 37 -18.83 -8.73 5.62
C ALA A 37 -17.34 -8.66 5.22
N ASP A 38 -16.76 -9.81 4.90
CA ASP A 38 -15.37 -10.02 4.49
C ASP A 38 -15.18 -9.76 2.98
N ALA A 39 -13.95 -9.94 2.49
CA ALA A 39 -13.64 -9.72 1.08
C ALA A 39 -14.41 -10.65 0.12
N LEU A 40 -14.74 -11.87 0.53
CA LEU A 40 -15.56 -12.79 -0.29
C LEU A 40 -17.01 -12.30 -0.41
N SER A 41 -17.59 -11.78 0.68
CA SER A 41 -18.92 -11.17 0.65
C SER A 41 -18.97 -9.96 -0.26
N HIS A 42 -17.94 -9.10 -0.21
CA HIS A 42 -17.83 -7.95 -1.11
C HIS A 42 -17.58 -8.35 -2.55
N ALA A 43 -16.84 -9.44 -2.80
CA ALA A 43 -16.67 -10.00 -4.15
C ALA A 43 -17.99 -10.50 -4.76
N LYS A 44 -18.88 -11.08 -3.94
CA LYS A 44 -20.24 -11.43 -4.38
C LYS A 44 -21.08 -10.19 -4.63
N TYR A 45 -21.03 -9.22 -3.71
CA TYR A 45 -21.80 -7.98 -3.81
C TYR A 45 -21.45 -7.19 -5.08
N ILE A 46 -20.16 -6.96 -5.37
CA ILE A 46 -19.75 -6.14 -6.51
C ILE A 46 -20.16 -6.74 -7.87
N LYS A 47 -20.31 -8.06 -7.94
CA LYS A 47 -20.82 -8.78 -9.13
C LYS A 47 -22.36 -8.85 -9.18
N GLY A 48 -23.03 -8.48 -8.10
CA GLY A 48 -24.48 -8.55 -7.94
C GLY A 48 -25.22 -7.36 -8.54
N ASP A 49 -26.53 -7.49 -8.64
CA ASP A 49 -27.40 -6.46 -9.24
C ASP A 49 -27.47 -5.18 -8.41
N ALA A 50 -27.38 -5.29 -7.09
CA ALA A 50 -27.38 -4.11 -6.22
C ALA A 50 -26.20 -3.17 -6.49
N ALA A 51 -25.00 -3.70 -6.69
CA ALA A 51 -23.83 -2.90 -7.05
C ALA A 51 -23.94 -2.35 -8.48
N ALA A 52 -24.48 -3.14 -9.41
CA ALA A 52 -24.73 -2.72 -10.79
C ALA A 52 -25.74 -1.57 -10.87
N GLN A 53 -26.84 -1.63 -10.10
CA GLN A 53 -27.85 -0.55 -10.03
C GLN A 53 -27.27 0.74 -9.46
N ARG A 54 -26.39 0.64 -8.46
CA ARG A 54 -25.70 1.78 -7.87
C ARG A 54 -24.52 2.29 -8.71
N GLN A 55 -24.16 1.60 -9.79
CA GLN A 55 -22.97 1.86 -10.57
C GLN A 55 -21.70 1.97 -9.68
N ALA A 56 -21.59 1.10 -8.66
CA ALA A 56 -20.48 1.09 -7.74
C ALA A 56 -19.48 -0.03 -8.10
N SER A 57 -18.23 0.33 -8.23
CA SER A 57 -17.13 -0.62 -8.46
C SER A 57 -15.81 -0.09 -7.92
N TRP A 58 -14.89 -0.99 -7.63
CA TRP A 58 -13.54 -0.71 -7.14
C TRP A 58 -12.60 -1.84 -7.54
N HIS A 59 -11.28 -1.62 -7.38
CA HIS A 59 -10.29 -2.58 -7.89
C HIS A 59 -10.00 -3.70 -6.91
N PHE A 60 -9.89 -3.40 -5.61
CA PHE A 60 -9.53 -4.40 -4.61
C PHE A 60 -10.42 -4.32 -3.37
N THR A 61 -10.74 -5.48 -2.82
CA THR A 61 -11.21 -5.60 -1.43
C THR A 61 -10.18 -6.39 -0.62
N VAL A 62 -9.88 -5.90 0.58
CA VAL A 62 -8.88 -6.47 1.49
C VAL A 62 -9.52 -6.74 2.84
N ASP A 63 -9.47 -7.98 3.31
CA ASP A 63 -9.81 -8.39 4.67
C ASP A 63 -8.53 -8.82 5.44
N ASP A 64 -8.67 -9.38 6.64
CA ASP A 64 -7.57 -9.84 7.49
C ASP A 64 -6.87 -11.13 6.99
N LYS A 65 -7.35 -11.71 5.88
CA LYS A 65 -6.90 -13.01 5.37
C LYS A 65 -6.54 -12.98 3.90
N ARG A 66 -7.09 -12.04 3.11
CA ARG A 66 -6.99 -12.10 1.65
C ARG A 66 -7.12 -10.74 0.97
N ILE A 67 -6.64 -10.71 -0.26
CA ILE A 67 -6.78 -9.59 -1.20
C ILE A 67 -7.50 -10.13 -2.43
N ILE A 68 -8.63 -9.52 -2.81
CA ILE A 68 -9.41 -9.90 -4.00
C ILE A 68 -9.41 -8.73 -4.98
N GLN A 69 -9.00 -8.99 -6.22
CA GLN A 69 -9.03 -8.02 -7.31
C GLN A 69 -10.30 -8.20 -8.14
N HIS A 70 -11.04 -7.12 -8.37
CA HIS A 70 -12.34 -7.12 -9.03
C HIS A 70 -12.34 -6.50 -10.43
N LEU A 71 -11.35 -5.69 -10.76
CA LEU A 71 -11.20 -5.04 -12.06
C LEU A 71 -9.73 -5.08 -12.52
N PRO A 72 -9.47 -5.11 -13.85
CA PRO A 72 -8.15 -4.85 -14.39
C PRO A 72 -7.62 -3.48 -13.93
N LEU A 73 -6.31 -3.36 -13.72
CA LEU A 73 -5.70 -2.12 -13.20
C LEU A 73 -5.67 -0.98 -14.22
N ASP A 74 -5.86 -1.30 -15.49
CA ASP A 74 -5.93 -0.35 -16.59
C ASP A 74 -7.38 0.02 -16.97
N GLU A 75 -8.36 -0.32 -16.14
CA GLU A 75 -9.76 0.07 -16.28
C GLU A 75 -10.17 0.99 -15.13
N MET A 76 -10.94 2.07 -15.44
CA MET A 76 -11.49 2.94 -14.41
C MET A 76 -12.59 2.25 -13.59
N ALA A 77 -12.86 2.78 -12.40
CA ALA A 77 -13.93 2.28 -11.53
C ALA A 77 -14.79 3.42 -10.99
N TRP A 78 -15.98 3.12 -10.50
CA TRP A 78 -16.91 4.07 -9.87
C TRP A 78 -16.84 3.96 -8.35
N HIS A 79 -15.87 4.65 -7.70
CA HIS A 79 -15.65 4.54 -6.25
C HIS A 79 -15.44 5.87 -5.51
N CYS A 80 -15.14 6.95 -6.23
CA CYS A 80 -14.75 8.22 -5.59
C CYS A 80 -15.85 9.27 -5.55
N GLY A 81 -16.98 9.04 -6.26
CA GLY A 81 -18.09 9.99 -6.28
C GLY A 81 -17.79 11.30 -7.02
N ASP A 82 -16.69 11.38 -7.77
CA ASP A 82 -16.25 12.55 -8.52
C ASP A 82 -16.60 12.50 -10.03
N GLY A 83 -17.51 11.58 -10.42
CA GLY A 83 -17.94 11.41 -11.82
C GLY A 83 -16.78 10.97 -12.70
N ASN A 84 -16.46 11.77 -13.73
CA ASN A 84 -15.30 11.54 -14.59
C ASN A 84 -14.01 12.17 -14.06
N GLY A 85 -14.01 12.59 -12.82
CA GLY A 85 -12.84 13.16 -12.15
C GLY A 85 -11.69 12.18 -11.96
N PRO A 86 -10.51 12.65 -11.53
CA PRO A 86 -9.31 11.83 -11.45
C PRO A 86 -9.40 10.70 -10.41
N GLY A 87 -10.28 10.82 -9.41
CA GLY A 87 -10.53 9.77 -8.45
C GLY A 87 -11.06 8.49 -9.10
N ASN A 88 -12.04 8.61 -9.99
CA ASN A 88 -12.59 7.48 -10.73
C ASN A 88 -11.76 7.12 -11.97
N SER A 89 -11.27 8.13 -12.70
CA SER A 89 -10.69 7.93 -14.04
C SER A 89 -9.19 7.62 -14.05
N SER A 90 -8.50 7.74 -12.93
CA SER A 90 -7.05 7.50 -12.85
C SER A 90 -6.55 6.99 -11.49
N SER A 91 -7.45 6.47 -10.65
CA SER A 91 -7.10 5.95 -9.33
C SER A 91 -7.48 4.47 -9.18
N ILE A 92 -6.59 3.68 -8.58
CA ILE A 92 -6.87 2.32 -8.16
C ILE A 92 -7.54 2.38 -6.78
N GLY A 93 -8.80 1.93 -6.67
CA GLY A 93 -9.54 1.89 -5.41
C GLY A 93 -9.29 0.63 -4.61
N ILE A 94 -8.95 0.78 -3.32
CA ILE A 94 -8.77 -0.30 -2.35
C ILE A 94 -9.79 -0.13 -1.23
N GLU A 95 -10.70 -1.09 -1.08
CA GLU A 95 -11.69 -1.17 -0.01
C GLU A 95 -11.18 -2.06 1.12
N ILE A 96 -11.01 -1.51 2.31
CA ILE A 96 -10.59 -2.24 3.52
C ILE A 96 -11.84 -2.68 4.27
N CYS A 97 -11.98 -3.99 4.48
CA CYS A 97 -13.07 -4.58 5.27
C CYS A 97 -12.99 -4.15 6.73
N GLU A 98 -14.16 -3.96 7.35
CA GLU A 98 -14.31 -3.52 8.74
C GLU A 98 -15.29 -4.39 9.52
N ASN A 99 -15.57 -5.61 9.03
CA ASN A 99 -16.48 -6.54 9.65
C ASN A 99 -16.07 -6.90 11.08
N ILE A 100 -17.05 -6.94 11.99
CA ILE A 100 -16.84 -7.08 13.44
C ILE A 100 -16.14 -8.41 13.84
N ASP A 101 -16.23 -9.43 13.00
CA ASP A 101 -15.60 -10.75 13.18
C ASP A 101 -14.24 -10.89 12.46
N GLY A 102 -13.72 -9.80 11.87
CA GLY A 102 -12.39 -9.70 11.28
C GLY A 102 -11.40 -8.90 12.15
N ASP A 103 -10.14 -8.94 11.77
CA ASP A 103 -9.08 -8.12 12.38
C ASP A 103 -8.77 -6.93 11.49
N ILE A 104 -9.33 -5.77 11.81
CA ILE A 104 -9.15 -4.53 11.04
C ILE A 104 -7.68 -4.13 10.92
N ARG A 105 -6.84 -4.41 11.93
CA ARG A 105 -5.42 -4.06 11.89
C ARG A 105 -4.64 -4.90 10.89
N LYS A 106 -4.98 -6.17 10.80
CA LYS A 106 -4.42 -7.05 9.77
C LYS A 106 -4.91 -6.67 8.38
N ALA A 107 -6.18 -6.31 8.22
CA ALA A 107 -6.72 -5.83 6.95
C ALA A 107 -6.01 -4.55 6.50
N GLU A 108 -5.76 -3.61 7.42
CA GLU A 108 -4.99 -2.40 7.16
C GLU A 108 -3.53 -2.72 6.79
N ASP A 109 -2.88 -3.64 7.48
CA ASP A 109 -1.50 -4.05 7.18
C ASP A 109 -1.38 -4.65 5.77
N LEU A 110 -2.32 -5.51 5.39
CA LEU A 110 -2.38 -6.09 4.04
C LEU A 110 -2.70 -5.02 2.97
N ALA A 111 -3.61 -4.10 3.26
CA ALA A 111 -3.93 -2.99 2.36
C ALA A 111 -2.74 -2.04 2.19
N ALA A 112 -1.98 -1.79 3.25
CA ALA A 112 -0.75 -0.99 3.19
C ALA A 112 0.32 -1.67 2.33
N GLN A 113 0.49 -2.99 2.46
CA GLN A 113 1.40 -3.75 1.61
C GLN A 113 0.97 -3.69 0.14
N LEU A 114 -0.32 -3.92 -0.15
CA LEU A 114 -0.86 -3.81 -1.49
C LEU A 114 -0.63 -2.42 -2.09
N ALA A 115 -0.91 -1.36 -1.31
CA ALA A 115 -0.70 0.01 -1.77
C ALA A 115 0.79 0.28 -2.09
N ALA A 116 1.71 -0.20 -1.25
CA ALA A 116 3.15 -0.07 -1.49
C ALA A 116 3.59 -0.80 -2.77
N ASP A 117 3.10 -2.02 -2.99
CA ASP A 117 3.39 -2.80 -4.20
C ASP A 117 2.86 -2.10 -5.47
N LEU A 118 1.65 -1.54 -5.42
CA LEU A 118 1.06 -0.76 -6.52
C LEU A 118 1.82 0.54 -6.78
N LEU A 119 2.23 1.28 -5.74
CA LEU A 119 3.08 2.47 -5.91
C LEU A 119 4.37 2.12 -6.65
N LYS A 120 5.02 1.03 -6.27
CA LYS A 120 6.22 0.54 -6.94
C LYS A 120 5.95 0.12 -8.38
N GLN A 121 4.87 -0.66 -8.62
CA GLN A 121 4.49 -1.16 -9.94
C GLN A 121 4.26 -0.01 -10.95
N PHE A 122 3.61 1.07 -10.51
CA PHE A 122 3.28 2.20 -11.37
C PHE A 122 4.26 3.38 -11.25
N ASN A 123 5.39 3.21 -10.54
CA ASN A 123 6.41 4.25 -10.29
C ASN A 123 5.80 5.53 -9.72
N LEU A 124 4.95 5.39 -8.70
CA LEU A 124 4.26 6.49 -8.03
C LEU A 124 4.90 6.80 -6.66
N GLY A 125 4.94 8.08 -6.32
CA GLY A 125 5.36 8.53 -4.99
C GLY A 125 4.25 8.33 -3.95
N ILE A 126 4.62 8.38 -2.66
CA ILE A 126 3.68 8.23 -1.53
C ILE A 126 2.59 9.33 -1.51
N ASP A 127 2.85 10.50 -2.09
CA ASP A 127 1.92 11.61 -2.29
C ASP A 127 0.72 11.25 -3.17
N ARG A 128 0.81 10.13 -3.91
CA ARG A 128 -0.25 9.62 -4.78
C ARG A 128 -1.25 8.73 -4.05
N VAL A 129 -1.02 8.40 -2.77
CA VAL A 129 -2.02 7.75 -1.93
C VAL A 129 -3.03 8.80 -1.45
N LYS A 130 -4.30 8.55 -1.72
CA LYS A 130 -5.41 9.47 -1.47
C LYS A 130 -6.50 8.79 -0.65
N GLN A 131 -7.29 9.60 0.03
CA GLN A 131 -8.54 9.20 0.67
C GLN A 131 -9.70 9.41 -0.31
N HIS A 132 -10.80 8.71 -0.15
CA HIS A 132 -12.05 9.09 -0.84
C HIS A 132 -12.43 10.56 -0.53
N TRP A 133 -12.17 10.99 0.70
CA TRP A 133 -12.37 12.37 1.13
C TRP A 133 -11.72 13.41 0.20
N ASP A 134 -10.54 13.11 -0.33
CA ASP A 134 -9.78 14.05 -1.16
C ASP A 134 -10.45 14.34 -2.51
N TRP A 135 -11.38 13.48 -2.94
CA TRP A 135 -12.07 13.60 -4.22
C TRP A 135 -13.46 14.25 -4.11
N SER A 136 -14.26 13.84 -3.14
CA SER A 136 -15.66 14.26 -3.03
C SER A 136 -16.08 14.75 -1.64
N GLY A 137 -15.16 14.81 -0.67
CA GLY A 137 -15.46 15.23 0.70
C GLY A 137 -16.21 14.17 1.53
N LYS A 138 -16.46 12.98 0.98
CA LYS A 138 -17.09 11.89 1.73
C LYS A 138 -16.18 11.45 2.88
N ASN A 139 -16.70 11.31 4.10
CA ASN A 139 -15.94 10.80 5.24
C ASN A 139 -15.55 9.32 5.04
N CYS A 140 -14.51 9.09 4.23
CA CYS A 140 -13.95 7.78 3.92
C CYS A 140 -12.46 7.93 3.58
N PRO A 141 -11.59 7.05 4.10
CA PRO A 141 -11.82 5.87 4.95
C PRO A 141 -12.14 6.26 6.40
N HIS A 142 -13.40 6.07 6.82
CA HIS A 142 -13.88 6.63 8.09
C HIS A 142 -13.25 5.99 9.32
N VAL A 143 -12.87 4.70 9.29
CA VAL A 143 -12.20 4.03 10.41
C VAL A 143 -10.82 4.61 10.66
N LEU A 144 -10.05 4.88 9.58
CA LEU A 144 -8.73 5.53 9.69
C LEU A 144 -8.89 6.98 10.17
N ARG A 145 -9.87 7.70 9.63
CA ARG A 145 -10.11 9.12 9.92
C ARG A 145 -10.63 9.36 11.34
N ALA A 146 -11.35 8.40 11.92
CA ALA A 146 -11.86 8.50 13.28
C ALA A 146 -10.78 8.37 14.37
N ARG A 147 -9.60 7.86 14.04
CA ARG A 147 -8.51 7.68 15.00
C ARG A 147 -7.58 8.90 15.01
N PRO A 148 -7.07 9.30 16.19
CA PRO A 148 -6.01 10.29 16.25
C PRO A 148 -4.83 9.87 15.35
N ASN A 149 -4.44 10.73 14.40
CA ASN A 149 -3.39 10.48 13.40
C ASN A 149 -3.57 9.24 12.51
N GLY A 150 -4.73 8.58 12.52
CA GLY A 150 -4.92 7.28 11.87
C GLY A 150 -4.57 7.27 10.38
N TRP A 151 -4.93 8.31 9.64
CA TRP A 151 -4.52 8.44 8.24
C TRP A 151 -3.01 8.62 8.07
N ARG A 152 -2.40 9.52 8.87
CA ARG A 152 -0.95 9.75 8.83
C ARG A 152 -0.17 8.47 9.13
N ASP A 153 -0.60 7.73 10.15
CA ASP A 153 0.07 6.50 10.58
C ASP A 153 -0.10 5.38 9.52
N PHE A 154 -1.25 5.33 8.85
CA PHE A 154 -1.47 4.40 7.73
C PHE A 154 -0.58 4.73 6.52
N VAL A 155 -0.43 6.01 6.16
CA VAL A 155 0.50 6.44 5.10
C VAL A 155 1.95 6.13 5.47
N ALA A 156 2.34 6.31 6.73
CA ALA A 156 3.66 5.93 7.24
C ALA A 156 3.88 4.40 7.14
N LEU A 157 2.85 3.61 7.43
CA LEU A 157 2.88 2.16 7.26
C LEU A 157 3.09 1.76 5.80
N ILE A 158 2.36 2.36 4.84
CA ILE A 158 2.58 2.14 3.39
C ILE A 158 4.02 2.44 3.01
N LYS A 159 4.56 3.57 3.47
CA LYS A 159 5.94 3.95 3.19
C LYS A 159 6.92 2.90 3.71
N SER A 160 6.76 2.43 4.94
CA SER A 160 7.64 1.40 5.53
C SER A 160 7.57 0.06 4.79
N LYS A 161 6.38 -0.31 4.25
CA LYS A 161 6.21 -1.52 3.42
C LYS A 161 6.90 -1.40 2.07
N GLY A 162 6.99 -0.19 1.50
CA GLY A 162 7.66 0.08 0.23
C GLY A 162 9.19 0.18 0.34
N GLU A 163 9.72 0.36 1.53
CA GLU A 163 11.16 0.42 1.77
C GLU A 163 11.76 -0.98 1.62
N VAL A 164 12.73 -1.11 0.71
CA VAL A 164 13.52 -2.34 0.59
C VAL A 164 14.43 -2.40 1.80
N GLN A 165 14.04 -3.14 2.82
CA GLN A 165 14.97 -3.44 3.91
C GLN A 165 16.05 -4.38 3.37
N MET A 166 17.30 -3.93 3.45
CA MET A 166 18.46 -4.78 3.14
C MET A 166 18.48 -5.94 4.15
N LYS A 167 18.58 -7.17 3.65
CA LYS A 167 18.70 -8.32 4.54
C LYS A 167 19.96 -8.18 5.40
N PRO A 168 19.93 -8.48 6.71
CA PRO A 168 21.08 -8.36 7.60
C PRO A 168 22.32 -9.12 7.09
N GLU A 169 22.12 -10.28 6.45
CA GLU A 169 23.20 -11.11 5.91
C GLU A 169 23.94 -10.38 4.78
N VAL A 170 23.19 -9.76 3.84
CA VAL A 170 23.75 -8.97 2.74
C VAL A 170 24.48 -7.73 3.28
N ALA A 171 23.86 -7.06 4.26
CA ALA A 171 24.49 -5.91 4.91
C ALA A 171 25.81 -6.32 5.59
N ASN A 172 25.84 -7.45 6.30
CA ASN A 172 27.04 -7.93 7.00
C ASN A 172 28.18 -8.29 6.05
N GLU A 173 27.89 -8.87 4.89
CA GLU A 173 28.88 -9.15 3.87
C GLU A 173 29.54 -7.86 3.36
N ILE A 174 28.73 -6.83 3.03
CA ILE A 174 29.26 -5.53 2.59
C ILE A 174 30.01 -4.84 3.73
N ILE A 175 29.51 -4.87 4.96
CA ILE A 175 30.18 -4.30 6.14
C ILE A 175 31.51 -4.94 6.39
N SER A 176 31.66 -6.25 6.21
CA SER A 176 32.94 -6.95 6.34
C SER A 176 34.02 -6.40 5.39
N HIS A 177 33.64 -6.14 4.13
CA HIS A 177 34.54 -5.49 3.17
C HIS A 177 34.92 -4.05 3.59
N LEU A 178 33.93 -3.29 4.08
CA LEU A 178 34.18 -1.93 4.57
C LEU A 178 35.10 -1.93 5.81
N GLN A 179 35.00 -2.92 6.69
CA GLN A 179 35.89 -3.05 7.86
C GLN A 179 37.34 -3.25 7.43
N GLY A 180 37.57 -4.05 6.39
CA GLY A 180 38.92 -4.21 5.81
C GLY A 180 39.50 -2.88 5.28
N GLN A 181 38.66 -2.10 4.57
CA GLN A 181 39.06 -0.78 4.06
C GLN A 181 39.29 0.22 5.21
N TRP A 182 38.47 0.20 6.24
CA TRP A 182 38.65 1.03 7.43
C TRP A 182 39.97 0.76 8.12
N ALA A 183 40.33 -0.53 8.35
CA ALA A 183 41.59 -0.93 8.95
C ALA A 183 42.78 -0.44 8.13
N PHE A 184 42.75 -0.61 6.80
CA PHE A 184 43.77 -0.13 5.88
C PHE A 184 43.94 1.39 5.98
N TYR A 185 42.88 2.18 5.91
CA TYR A 185 42.97 3.64 5.99
C TYR A 185 43.46 4.13 7.35
N ASN A 186 43.11 3.47 8.45
CA ASN A 186 43.67 3.79 9.77
C ASN A 186 45.16 3.51 9.85
N GLN A 187 45.62 2.37 9.34
CA GLN A 187 47.05 2.01 9.30
C GLN A 187 47.86 3.02 8.48
N MET A 188 47.27 3.53 7.38
CA MET A 188 47.89 4.51 6.50
C MET A 188 47.77 5.96 7.01
N GLY A 189 47.19 6.19 8.19
CA GLY A 189 46.97 7.54 8.76
C GLY A 189 45.94 8.38 8.03
N MET A 190 45.16 7.79 7.13
CA MET A 190 44.09 8.49 6.34
C MET A 190 42.79 8.61 7.11
N LYS A 191 42.79 9.35 8.22
CA LYS A 191 41.68 9.43 9.18
C LYS A 191 40.32 9.80 8.56
N ASP A 192 40.29 10.79 7.66
CA ASP A 192 39.03 11.21 7.03
C ASP A 192 38.38 10.09 6.19
N LYS A 193 39.21 9.30 5.50
CA LYS A 193 38.72 8.16 4.74
C LYS A 193 38.22 7.05 5.67
N ALA A 194 38.94 6.76 6.75
CA ALA A 194 38.50 5.77 7.73
C ALA A 194 37.14 6.18 8.38
N VAL A 195 36.97 7.44 8.77
CA VAL A 195 35.69 7.98 9.29
C VAL A 195 34.57 7.79 8.28
N ARG A 196 34.82 8.11 7.00
CA ARG A 196 33.82 7.96 5.94
C ARG A 196 33.39 6.50 5.76
N ILE A 197 34.31 5.56 5.78
CA ILE A 197 34.02 4.12 5.70
C ILE A 197 33.21 3.64 6.90
N GLY A 198 33.52 4.10 8.11
CA GLY A 198 32.75 3.80 9.31
C GLY A 198 31.29 4.28 9.21
N GLN A 199 31.09 5.52 8.74
CA GLN A 199 29.74 6.06 8.49
C GLN A 199 28.94 5.25 7.48
N LEU A 200 29.57 4.76 6.40
CA LEU A 200 28.91 3.90 5.42
C LEU A 200 28.48 2.55 6.02
N ALA A 201 29.35 1.94 6.83
CA ALA A 201 29.02 0.70 7.53
C ALA A 201 27.84 0.90 8.49
N ASP A 202 27.76 2.01 9.20
CA ASP A 202 26.64 2.32 10.08
C ASP A 202 25.34 2.60 9.33
N GLN A 203 25.41 3.27 8.19
CA GLN A 203 24.23 3.44 7.32
C GLN A 203 23.67 2.08 6.84
N LEU A 204 24.53 1.13 6.50
CA LEU A 204 24.11 -0.23 6.12
C LEU A 204 23.49 -0.99 7.30
N ARG A 205 24.04 -0.85 8.52
CA ARG A 205 23.42 -1.43 9.73
C ARG A 205 22.01 -0.91 9.94
N VAL A 206 21.82 0.40 9.88
CA VAL A 206 20.50 1.02 10.02
C VAL A 206 19.55 0.55 8.93
N ALA A 207 19.98 0.53 7.65
CA ALA A 207 19.18 0.08 6.51
C ALA A 207 18.79 -1.41 6.59
N SER A 208 19.51 -2.22 7.35
CA SER A 208 19.23 -3.63 7.61
C SER A 208 18.57 -3.90 8.98
N GLY A 209 18.13 -2.84 9.69
CA GLY A 209 17.47 -2.96 10.99
C GLY A 209 18.43 -3.31 12.16
N GLN A 210 19.74 -3.21 11.98
CA GLN A 210 20.75 -3.46 12.98
C GLN A 210 21.09 -2.17 13.77
N LYS A 211 21.61 -2.33 14.98
CA LYS A 211 22.09 -1.20 15.78
C LYS A 211 23.42 -0.64 15.21
N GLN A 212 23.58 0.68 15.24
CA GLN A 212 24.86 1.31 14.97
C GLN A 212 25.92 0.82 15.99
N GLN A 213 27.13 0.62 15.51
CA GLN A 213 28.27 0.36 16.40
C GLN A 213 29.01 1.68 16.57
N LYS A 214 29.10 2.18 17.83
CA LYS A 214 30.02 3.29 18.12
C LYS A 214 31.44 2.82 17.81
N ILE A 215 32.04 3.40 16.79
CA ILE A 215 33.46 3.26 16.46
C ILE A 215 34.27 4.23 17.32
#